data_6a6a17847616d9c8bef2389bdb5115b8
#
_entry.id   6a6a17847616d9c8bef2389bdb5115b8
#
_cell.length_a   1.000
_cell.length_b   1.000
_cell.length_c   1.000
_cell.angle_alpha   90.00
_cell.angle_beta   90.00
_cell.angle_gamma   90.00
#
_symmetry.space_group_name_H-M   'P 1'
#
loop_
_entity.id
_entity.type
_entity.pdbx_description
1 polymer ?
#
loop_
_entity_poly.entity_id
_entity_poly.type
_entity_poly.pdbx_seq_one_letter_code
_entity_poly.pdbx_strand_id
1 'polypeptide(L)'
;MPRSQFDQELNKMHVDLDRMCHLVVLAIENCVTAFREQDYELARDIIHGDKQINDVERSIEAKCLSLILKQQPVASDLRDVSTALKVVTDLERIGDQSADIAELILEMKVMTRVFGELSKLDIY
;
A
#
# COMPACT_ATOMS: atom_id res chain seq x y z
N MET A 1 20.98 -19.39 -14.91
CA MET A 1 21.37 -18.96 -13.56
C MET A 1 21.44 -20.17 -12.65
N PRO A 2 22.47 -20.29 -11.79
CA PRO A 2 22.51 -21.37 -10.81
C PRO A 2 21.31 -21.35 -9.88
N ARG A 3 20.89 -22.49 -9.40
CA ARG A 3 19.75 -22.62 -8.49
C ARG A 3 19.91 -21.75 -7.22
N SER A 4 21.11 -21.69 -6.68
CA SER A 4 21.40 -20.86 -5.50
C SER A 4 21.17 -19.38 -5.77
N GLN A 5 21.47 -18.90 -6.97
CA GLN A 5 21.24 -17.52 -7.36
C GLN A 5 19.74 -17.24 -7.55
N PHE A 6 19.01 -18.19 -8.11
CA PHE A 6 17.54 -18.11 -8.19
C PHE A 6 16.93 -18.00 -6.80
N ASP A 7 17.36 -18.86 -5.88
CA ASP A 7 16.84 -18.84 -4.50
C ASP A 7 17.16 -17.53 -3.80
N GLN A 8 18.33 -16.93 -4.03
CA GLN A 8 18.67 -15.62 -3.49
C GLN A 8 17.76 -14.52 -4.02
N GLU A 9 17.49 -14.53 -5.33
CA GLU A 9 16.57 -13.55 -5.93
C GLU A 9 15.14 -13.73 -5.43
N LEU A 10 14.70 -14.97 -5.27
CA LEU A 10 13.40 -15.29 -4.71
C LEU A 10 13.27 -14.78 -3.27
N ASN A 11 14.30 -14.97 -2.46
CA ASN A 11 14.34 -14.48 -1.09
C ASN A 11 14.29 -12.94 -1.02
N LYS A 12 14.99 -12.25 -1.91
CA LYS A 12 14.92 -10.80 -2.00
C LYS A 12 13.50 -10.31 -2.31
N MET A 13 12.83 -11.02 -3.22
CA MET A 13 11.44 -10.72 -3.55
C MET A 13 10.54 -10.89 -2.32
N HIS A 14 10.73 -11.97 -1.56
CA HIS A 14 9.96 -12.22 -0.34
C HIS A 14 10.21 -11.15 0.73
N VAL A 15 11.43 -10.67 0.86
CA VAL A 15 11.78 -9.57 1.79
C VAL A 15 11.05 -8.28 1.38
N ASP A 16 11.03 -7.97 0.10
CA ASP A 16 10.32 -6.79 -0.40
C ASP A 16 8.81 -6.92 -0.21
N LEU A 17 8.26 -8.12 -0.40
CA LEU A 17 6.85 -8.38 -0.18
C LEU A 17 6.48 -8.19 1.28
N ASP A 18 7.32 -8.67 2.20
CA ASP A 18 7.14 -8.48 3.64
C ASP A 18 7.18 -7.00 4.00
N ARG A 19 8.11 -6.25 3.42
CA ARG A 19 8.20 -4.80 3.60
C ARG A 19 6.92 -4.10 3.12
N MET A 20 6.39 -4.51 1.98
CA MET A 20 5.13 -3.96 1.47
C MET A 20 3.97 -4.24 2.41
N CYS A 21 3.89 -5.45 2.97
CA CYS A 21 2.89 -5.78 3.98
C CYS A 21 2.96 -4.83 5.17
N HIS A 22 4.15 -4.56 5.68
CA HIS A 22 4.34 -3.63 6.81
C HIS A 22 3.89 -2.22 6.47
N LEU A 23 4.22 -1.74 5.28
CA LEU A 23 3.80 -0.40 4.84
C LEU A 23 2.28 -0.29 4.73
N VAL A 24 1.63 -1.32 4.21
CA VAL A 24 0.17 -1.35 4.06
C VAL A 24 -0.52 -1.42 5.41
N VAL A 25 -0.04 -2.29 6.31
CA VAL A 25 -0.58 -2.40 7.68
C VAL A 25 -0.45 -1.05 8.40
N LEU A 26 0.70 -0.39 8.28
CA LEU A 26 0.91 0.93 8.89
C LEU A 26 -0.06 1.96 8.31
N ALA A 27 -0.29 1.93 7.00
CA ALA A 27 -1.26 2.84 6.37
C ALA A 27 -2.67 2.63 6.92
N ILE A 28 -3.09 1.38 7.11
CA ILE A 28 -4.40 1.06 7.68
C ILE A 28 -4.50 1.56 9.13
N GLU A 29 -3.50 1.27 9.95
CA GLU A 29 -3.46 1.70 11.35
C GLU A 29 -3.51 3.22 11.46
N ASN A 30 -2.75 3.90 10.62
CA ASN A 30 -2.72 5.35 10.59
C ASN A 30 -4.06 5.94 10.12
N CYS A 31 -4.76 5.27 9.19
CA CYS A 31 -6.11 5.67 8.79
C CYS A 31 -7.08 5.63 9.96
N VAL A 32 -7.05 4.55 10.75
CA VAL A 32 -7.91 4.42 11.92
C VAL A 32 -7.62 5.54 12.92
N THR A 33 -6.35 5.80 13.19
CA THR A 33 -5.91 6.85 14.11
C THR A 33 -6.32 8.24 13.60
N ALA A 34 -6.06 8.51 12.32
CA ALA A 34 -6.41 9.80 11.72
C ALA A 34 -7.92 10.07 11.76
N PHE A 35 -8.72 9.04 11.49
CA PHE A 35 -10.16 9.15 11.55
C PHE A 35 -10.66 9.40 12.99
N ARG A 36 -10.16 8.59 13.93
CA ARG A 36 -10.60 8.64 15.32
C ARG A 36 -10.23 9.97 15.99
N GLU A 37 -9.02 10.44 15.75
CA GLU A 37 -8.45 11.63 16.40
C GLU A 37 -8.61 12.89 15.57
N GLN A 38 -9.17 12.78 14.35
CA GLN A 38 -9.24 13.90 13.40
C GLN A 38 -7.85 14.52 13.15
N ASP A 39 -6.86 13.64 12.98
CA ASP A 39 -5.49 14.04 12.72
C ASP A 39 -5.28 14.22 11.22
N TYR A 40 -5.43 15.47 10.77
CA TYR A 40 -5.38 15.80 9.34
C TYR A 40 -3.97 15.77 8.78
N GLU A 41 -2.96 16.03 9.58
CA GLU A 41 -1.57 15.89 9.14
C GLU A 41 -1.23 14.43 8.89
N LEU A 42 -1.67 13.53 9.77
CA LEU A 42 -1.50 12.10 9.57
C LEU A 42 -2.21 11.62 8.31
N ALA A 43 -3.41 12.15 8.04
CA ALA A 43 -4.13 11.83 6.79
C ALA A 43 -3.33 12.25 5.55
N ARG A 44 -2.69 13.41 5.56
CA ARG A 44 -1.81 13.84 4.46
C ARG A 44 -0.60 12.94 4.32
N ASP A 45 -0.03 12.50 5.43
CA ASP A 45 1.12 11.59 5.43
C ASP A 45 0.76 10.25 4.78
N ILE A 46 -0.45 9.75 5.01
CA ILE A 46 -0.94 8.51 4.40
C ILE A 46 -1.02 8.68 2.88
N ILE A 47 -1.56 9.80 2.41
CA ILE A 47 -1.68 10.08 0.97
C ILE A 47 -0.29 10.15 0.33
N HIS A 48 0.66 10.85 0.94
CA HIS A 48 2.01 10.96 0.43
C HIS A 48 2.75 9.62 0.49
N GLY A 49 2.51 8.82 1.53
CA GLY A 49 3.13 7.51 1.70
C GLY A 49 2.69 6.48 0.67
N ASP A 50 1.55 6.68 0.02
CA ASP A 50 1.07 5.77 -1.01
C ASP A 50 2.04 5.63 -2.18
N LYS A 51 2.80 6.68 -2.48
CA LYS A 51 3.85 6.63 -3.49
C LYS A 51 4.92 5.59 -3.15
N GLN A 52 5.31 5.49 -1.88
CA GLN A 52 6.30 4.51 -1.44
C GLN A 52 5.78 3.08 -1.63
N ILE A 53 4.50 2.86 -1.34
CA ILE A 53 3.86 1.56 -1.55
C ILE A 53 3.87 1.20 -3.04
N ASN A 54 3.53 2.14 -3.90
CA ASN A 54 3.54 1.94 -5.35
C ASN A 54 4.94 1.66 -5.88
N ASP A 55 5.97 2.31 -5.35
CA ASP A 55 7.36 2.07 -5.74
C ASP A 55 7.81 0.65 -5.35
N VAL A 56 7.42 0.17 -4.16
CA VAL A 56 7.73 -1.19 -3.72
C VAL A 56 6.99 -2.20 -4.60
N GLU A 57 5.73 -1.95 -4.94
CA GLU A 57 4.96 -2.79 -5.86
C GLU A 57 5.70 -2.98 -7.19
N ARG A 58 6.13 -1.89 -7.79
CA ARG A 58 6.85 -1.94 -9.08
C ARG A 58 8.14 -2.71 -8.96
N SER A 59 8.86 -2.56 -7.86
CA SER A 59 10.10 -3.30 -7.61
C SER A 59 9.85 -4.80 -7.53
N ILE A 60 8.79 -5.21 -6.83
CA ILE A 60 8.42 -6.62 -6.70
C ILE A 60 8.00 -7.19 -8.05
N GLU A 61 7.17 -6.48 -8.80
CA GLU A 61 6.73 -6.90 -10.13
C GLU A 61 7.91 -7.09 -11.08
N ALA A 62 8.86 -6.16 -11.07
CA ALA A 62 10.06 -6.25 -11.90
C ALA A 62 10.91 -7.48 -11.54
N LYS A 63 11.05 -7.78 -10.25
CA LYS A 63 11.79 -8.96 -9.78
C LYS A 63 11.08 -10.25 -10.16
N CYS A 64 9.76 -10.30 -10.02
CA CYS A 64 8.95 -11.46 -10.42
C CYS A 64 9.12 -11.72 -11.92
N LEU A 65 8.99 -10.69 -12.74
CA LEU A 65 9.14 -10.81 -14.19
C LEU A 65 10.54 -11.28 -14.56
N SER A 66 11.56 -10.74 -13.91
CA SER A 66 12.95 -11.16 -14.13
C SER A 66 13.16 -12.64 -13.81
N LEU A 67 12.57 -13.12 -12.70
CA LEU A 67 12.66 -14.52 -12.32
C LEU A 67 11.99 -15.43 -13.36
N ILE A 68 10.83 -15.05 -13.86
CA ILE A 68 10.10 -15.83 -14.87
C ILE A 68 10.88 -15.89 -16.19
N LEU A 69 11.38 -14.75 -16.66
CA LEU A 69 11.98 -14.65 -17.99
C LEU A 69 13.40 -15.18 -18.05
N LYS A 70 14.19 -15.02 -16.98
CA LYS A 70 15.62 -15.34 -17.02
C LYS A 70 15.96 -16.72 -16.49
N GLN A 71 15.11 -17.32 -15.67
CA GLN A 71 15.49 -18.46 -14.88
C GLN A 71 14.85 -19.78 -15.29
N GLN A 72 13.86 -19.75 -16.17
CA GLN A 72 13.13 -20.95 -16.57
C GLN A 72 12.71 -21.76 -15.32
N PRO A 73 11.90 -21.18 -14.44
CA PRO A 73 11.59 -21.80 -13.15
C PRO A 73 10.80 -23.11 -13.34
N VAL A 74 10.98 -24.05 -12.40
CA VAL A 74 10.14 -25.23 -12.34
C VAL A 74 8.72 -24.84 -11.86
N ALA A 75 7.76 -25.77 -11.99
CA ALA A 75 6.34 -25.46 -11.73
C ALA A 75 6.09 -24.90 -10.34
N SER A 76 6.77 -25.41 -9.29
CA SER A 76 6.61 -24.91 -7.92
C SER A 76 7.11 -23.47 -7.77
N ASP A 77 8.24 -23.14 -8.41
CA ASP A 77 8.79 -21.78 -8.39
C ASP A 77 7.89 -20.81 -9.12
N LEU A 78 7.31 -21.25 -10.25
CA LEU A 78 6.39 -20.43 -11.03
C LEU A 78 5.12 -20.13 -10.23
N ARG A 79 4.60 -21.10 -9.49
CA ARG A 79 3.44 -20.89 -8.61
C ARG A 79 3.77 -19.90 -7.48
N ASP A 80 4.97 -19.99 -6.90
CA ASP A 80 5.41 -19.07 -5.85
C ASP A 80 5.48 -17.64 -6.37
N VAL A 81 6.08 -17.44 -7.52
CA VAL A 81 6.18 -16.11 -8.16
C VAL A 81 4.80 -15.58 -8.54
N SER A 82 3.93 -16.42 -9.10
CA SER A 82 2.56 -16.03 -9.47
C SER A 82 1.74 -15.63 -8.25
N THR A 83 1.90 -16.37 -7.15
CA THR A 83 1.23 -16.04 -5.88
C THR A 83 1.71 -14.69 -5.36
N ALA A 84 3.01 -14.43 -5.41
CA ALA A 84 3.58 -13.14 -5.00
C ALA A 84 3.01 -11.98 -5.82
N LEU A 85 2.88 -12.16 -7.13
CA LEU A 85 2.28 -11.15 -8.00
C LEU A 85 0.82 -10.84 -7.62
N LYS A 86 0.05 -11.88 -7.30
CA LYS A 86 -1.32 -11.70 -6.86
C LYS A 86 -1.38 -10.97 -5.51
N VAL A 87 -0.56 -11.38 -4.56
CA VAL A 87 -0.51 -10.76 -3.23
C VAL A 87 -0.12 -9.29 -3.34
N VAL A 88 0.90 -8.97 -4.14
CA VAL A 88 1.35 -7.59 -4.30
C VAL A 88 0.27 -6.70 -4.91
N THR A 89 -0.49 -7.24 -5.87
CA THR A 89 -1.60 -6.51 -6.48
C THR A 89 -2.69 -6.23 -5.45
N ASP A 90 -3.03 -7.20 -4.63
CA ASP A 90 -4.05 -7.03 -3.59
C ASP A 90 -3.59 -6.04 -2.50
N LEU A 91 -2.31 -6.11 -2.10
CA LEU A 91 -1.74 -5.17 -1.13
C LEU A 91 -1.74 -3.73 -1.65
N GLU A 92 -1.40 -3.54 -2.91
CA GLU A 92 -1.43 -2.22 -3.55
C GLU A 92 -2.84 -1.65 -3.53
N ARG A 93 -3.84 -2.47 -3.82
CA ARG A 93 -5.24 -2.05 -3.78
C ARG A 93 -5.66 -1.62 -2.39
N ILE A 94 -5.24 -2.34 -1.35
CA ILE A 94 -5.50 -1.96 0.05
C ILE A 94 -4.81 -0.63 0.37
N GLY A 95 -3.58 -0.46 -0.08
CA GLY A 95 -2.85 0.81 0.08
C GLY A 95 -3.59 1.98 -0.57
N ASP A 96 -4.05 1.81 -1.81
CA ASP A 96 -4.84 2.83 -2.52
C ASP A 96 -6.11 3.18 -1.76
N GLN A 97 -6.81 2.17 -1.23
CA GLN A 97 -8.02 2.41 -0.44
C GLN A 97 -7.72 3.17 0.84
N SER A 98 -6.57 2.92 1.47
CA SER A 98 -6.13 3.68 2.65
C SER A 98 -5.92 5.16 2.31
N ALA A 99 -5.30 5.45 1.17
CA ALA A 99 -5.12 6.82 0.68
C ALA A 99 -6.46 7.48 0.38
N ASP A 100 -7.41 6.74 -0.22
CA ASP A 100 -8.76 7.24 -0.48
C ASP A 100 -9.49 7.61 0.81
N ILE A 101 -9.38 6.76 1.83
CA ILE A 101 -9.96 7.04 3.15
C ILE A 101 -9.33 8.29 3.75
N ALA A 102 -8.01 8.44 3.63
CA ALA A 102 -7.31 9.62 4.12
C ALA A 102 -7.81 10.90 3.43
N GLU A 103 -8.09 10.85 2.13
CA GLU A 103 -8.68 11.97 1.40
C GLU A 103 -10.07 12.30 1.93
N LEU A 104 -10.88 11.28 2.24
CA LEU A 104 -12.21 11.49 2.84
C LEU A 104 -12.10 12.15 4.22
N ILE A 105 -11.10 11.78 5.01
CA ILE A 105 -10.85 12.41 6.31
C ILE A 105 -10.57 13.91 6.13
N LEU A 106 -9.78 14.28 5.13
CA LEU A 106 -9.51 15.69 4.84
C LEU A 106 -10.78 16.43 4.40
N GLU A 107 -11.65 15.78 3.63
CA GLU A 107 -12.95 16.36 3.25
C GLU A 107 -13.84 16.59 4.47
N MET A 108 -13.79 15.69 5.44
CA MET A 108 -14.53 15.84 6.71
C MET A 108 -14.13 17.10 7.47
N LYS A 109 -12.85 17.48 7.40
CA LYS A 109 -12.36 18.73 7.99
C LYS A 109 -13.11 19.94 7.42
N VAL A 110 -13.25 19.97 6.10
CA VAL A 110 -13.97 21.07 5.42
C VAL A 110 -15.45 21.06 5.81
N MET A 111 -16.09 19.89 5.83
CA MET A 111 -17.50 19.77 6.21
C MET A 111 -17.74 20.21 7.65
N THR A 112 -16.87 19.83 8.57
CA THR A 112 -16.96 20.25 9.97
C THR A 112 -16.90 21.77 10.09
N ARG A 113 -16.02 22.41 9.33
CA ARG A 113 -15.92 23.87 9.29
C ARG A 113 -17.20 24.51 8.76
N VAL A 114 -17.74 23.98 7.67
CA VAL A 114 -18.97 24.49 7.06
C VAL A 114 -20.16 24.37 8.02
N PHE A 115 -20.32 23.22 8.66
CA PHE A 115 -21.40 23.04 9.64
C PHE A 115 -21.24 23.97 10.85
N GLY A 116 -19.99 24.20 11.28
CA GLY A 116 -19.71 25.15 12.35
C GLY A 116 -20.15 26.57 11.98
N GLU A 117 -19.87 27.00 10.76
CA GLU A 117 -20.30 28.33 10.29
C GLU A 117 -21.83 28.42 10.16
N LEU A 118 -22.46 27.38 9.64
CA LEU A 118 -23.94 27.35 9.56
C LEU A 118 -24.60 27.41 10.93
N SER A 119 -24.00 26.71 11.91
CA SER A 119 -24.49 26.74 13.29
C SER A 119 -24.42 28.16 13.88
N LYS A 120 -23.34 28.90 13.59
CA LYS A 120 -23.19 30.29 14.05
C LYS A 120 -24.23 31.21 13.45
N LEU A 121 -24.69 30.90 12.24
CA LEU A 121 -25.70 31.67 11.54
C LEU A 121 -27.14 31.28 11.95
N ASP A 122 -27.28 30.25 12.77
CA ASP A 122 -28.57 29.79 13.28
C ASP A 122 -29.54 29.41 12.15
N ILE A 123 -29.05 28.77 11.11
CA ILE A 123 -29.79 28.48 9.88
C ILE A 123 -30.52 27.13 9.93
N TYR A 124 -30.10 26.21 10.81
CA TYR A 124 -30.69 24.88 10.89
C TYR A 124 -31.07 24.46 12.30
#